data_455d91af774d6001a34dc1f27d979fa8
#
_entry.id   455d91af774d6001a34dc1f27d979fa8
#
_cell.length_a   1.000
_cell.length_b   1.000
_cell.length_c   1.000
_cell.angle_alpha   90.00
_cell.angle_beta   90.00
_cell.angle_gamma   90.00
#
_symmetry.space_group_name_H-M   'P 1'
#
loop_
_entity.id
_entity.type
_entity.pdbx_description
1 polymer ?
#
loop_
_entity_poly.entity_id
_entity_poly.type
_entity_poly.pdbx_seq_one_letter_code
_entity_poly.pdbx_strand_id
1 'polypeptide(L)'
;ELGLVWFIPREIIRKKTKRGKPYWIVEVIDSNSVLTRFRCWGIVEGKDRIHLNRPYMCRPQYDPTWGFSVRSIKKQLRLLG
;
A
#
# COMPACT_ATOMS: atom_id res chain seq x y z
N GLU A 1 -8.38 7.84 10.73
CA GLU A 1 -8.63 6.61 9.96
C GLU A 1 -9.45 6.90 8.73
N LEU A 2 -8.95 6.49 7.58
CA LEU A 2 -9.75 6.51 6.37
C LEU A 2 -10.61 5.26 6.34
N GLY A 3 -11.84 5.39 5.87
CA GLY A 3 -12.65 4.23 5.57
C GLY A 3 -12.07 3.45 4.39
N LEU A 4 -12.92 2.73 3.70
CA LEU A 4 -12.52 1.98 2.52
C LEU A 4 -12.12 2.95 1.41
N VAL A 5 -10.92 2.76 0.86
CA VAL A 5 -10.36 3.63 -0.17
C VAL A 5 -10.15 2.84 -1.46
N TRP A 6 -10.49 3.46 -2.57
CA TRP A 6 -10.29 2.93 -3.91
C TRP A 6 -9.13 3.68 -4.55
N PHE A 7 -8.16 2.97 -5.10
CA PHE A 7 -6.96 3.58 -5.64
C PHE A 7 -6.36 2.76 -6.77
N ILE A 8 -5.50 3.43 -7.55
CA ILE A 8 -4.73 2.78 -8.62
C ILE A 8 -3.26 2.98 -8.32
N PRO A 9 -2.49 1.91 -8.07
CA PRO A 9 -1.05 2.04 -7.82
C PRO A 9 -0.31 2.42 -9.10
N ARG A 10 0.62 3.35 -8.97
CA ARG A 10 1.40 3.88 -10.09
C ARG A 10 2.86 3.50 -10.01
N GLU A 11 3.41 3.38 -8.81
CA GLU A 11 4.82 3.07 -8.63
C GLU A 11 5.02 2.35 -7.29
N ILE A 12 5.96 1.42 -7.28
CA ILE A 12 6.35 0.70 -6.07
C ILE A 12 7.84 0.96 -5.84
N ILE A 13 8.17 1.48 -4.66
CA ILE A 13 9.55 1.66 -4.23
C ILE A 13 9.83 0.62 -3.16
N ARG A 14 10.72 -0.32 -3.45
CA ARG A 14 11.05 -1.39 -2.52
C ARG A 14 12.20 -0.96 -1.64
N LYS A 15 12.01 -1.08 -0.32
CA LYS A 15 12.99 -0.66 0.67
C LYS A 15 13.15 -1.71 1.76
N LYS A 16 14.18 -1.55 2.57
CA LYS A 16 14.43 -2.38 3.75
C LYS A 16 14.75 -1.48 4.93
N THR A 17 14.35 -1.90 6.12
CA THR A 17 14.75 -1.23 7.35
C THR A 17 16.22 -1.54 7.64
N LYS A 18 16.79 -0.87 8.65
CA LYS A 18 18.17 -1.13 9.09
C LYS A 18 18.37 -2.59 9.49
N ARG A 19 17.32 -3.26 9.95
CA ARG A 19 17.37 -4.67 10.34
C ARG A 19 17.10 -5.63 9.17
N GLY A 20 16.94 -5.09 7.96
CA GLY A 20 16.71 -5.92 6.79
C GLY A 20 15.25 -6.32 6.56
N LYS A 21 14.32 -5.75 7.31
CA LYS A 21 12.90 -6.04 7.11
C LYS A 21 12.39 -5.32 5.87
N PRO A 22 11.84 -6.04 4.89
CA PRO A 22 11.35 -5.39 3.68
C PRO A 22 10.07 -4.62 3.92
N TYR A 23 9.93 -3.49 3.23
CA TYR A 23 8.68 -2.77 3.14
C TYR A 23 8.63 -2.04 1.79
N TRP A 24 7.44 -1.74 1.34
CA TRP A 24 7.26 -1.04 0.07
C TRP A 24 6.56 0.28 0.30
N ILE A 25 6.99 1.29 -0.46
CA ILE A 25 6.25 2.55 -0.57
C ILE A 25 5.51 2.49 -1.89
N VAL A 26 4.18 2.55 -1.84
CA VAL A 26 3.34 2.47 -3.03
C VAL A 26 2.75 3.86 -3.28
N GLU A 27 3.08 4.42 -4.44
CA GLU A 27 2.49 5.68 -4.88
C GLU A 27 1.25 5.41 -5.71
N VAL A 28 0.17 6.10 -5.40
CA VAL A 28 -1.16 5.78 -5.94
C VAL A 28 -1.88 7.03 -6.42
N ILE A 29 -2.90 6.80 -7.23
CA ILE A 29 -3.91 7.80 -7.56
C ILE A 29 -5.22 7.35 -6.91
N ASP A 30 -5.78 8.24 -6.10
CA ASP A 30 -7.04 8.06 -5.43
C ASP A 30 -8.05 9.05 -6.00
N SER A 31 -9.29 8.64 -6.18
CA SER A 31 -10.33 9.49 -6.74
C SER A 31 -10.55 10.78 -5.97
N ASN A 32 -10.26 10.78 -4.67
CA ASN A 32 -10.43 11.96 -3.82
C ASN A 32 -9.11 12.72 -3.59
N SER A 33 -8.03 12.27 -4.19
CA SER A 33 -6.70 12.86 -4.04
C SER A 33 -6.21 12.95 -2.59
N VAL A 34 -6.77 12.13 -1.71
CA VAL A 34 -6.39 12.09 -0.29
C VAL A 34 -5.22 11.13 -0.10
N LEU A 35 -5.32 9.94 -0.66
CA LEU A 35 -4.28 8.94 -0.57
C LEU A 35 -3.33 9.12 -1.75
N THR A 36 -2.11 9.57 -1.48
CA THR A 36 -1.08 9.74 -2.52
C THR A 36 -0.03 8.65 -2.45
N ARG A 37 0.20 8.10 -1.26
CA ARG A 37 1.12 7.00 -1.04
C ARG A 37 0.78 6.29 0.26
N PHE A 38 1.23 5.05 0.36
CA PHE A 38 1.16 4.33 1.63
C PHE A 38 2.33 3.36 1.73
N ARG A 39 2.64 2.94 2.95
CA ARG A 39 3.66 1.93 3.21
C ARG A 39 3.02 0.57 3.38
N CYS A 40 3.61 -0.44 2.75
CA CYS A 40 3.21 -1.82 2.94
C CYS A 40 4.22 -2.52 3.82
N TRP A 41 3.76 -3.07 4.94
CA TRP A 41 4.56 -3.87 5.86
C TRP A 41 4.14 -5.32 5.76
N GLY A 42 4.92 -6.21 6.37
CA GLY A 42 4.61 -7.63 6.36
C GLY A 42 4.71 -8.24 4.97
N ILE A 43 5.64 -7.75 4.18
CA ILE A 43 5.86 -8.26 2.82
C ILE A 43 6.42 -9.67 2.86
N VAL A 44 5.82 -10.57 2.08
CA VAL A 44 6.36 -11.90 1.85
C VAL A 44 7.00 -11.90 0.47
N GLU A 45 8.33 -11.76 0.45
CA GLU A 45 9.07 -11.68 -0.80
C GLU A 45 8.85 -12.94 -1.65
N GLY A 46 8.70 -12.73 -2.94
CA GLY A 46 8.44 -13.81 -3.88
C GLY A 46 6.98 -14.26 -3.95
N LYS A 47 6.15 -13.83 -3.01
CA LYS A 47 4.72 -14.19 -2.98
C LYS A 47 3.82 -12.98 -3.11
N ASP A 48 4.13 -11.90 -2.41
CA ASP A 48 3.30 -10.69 -2.48
C ASP A 48 3.56 -9.94 -3.77
N ARG A 49 2.47 -9.42 -4.35
CA ARG A 49 2.53 -8.68 -5.60
C ARG A 49 1.44 -7.62 -5.60
N ILE A 50 1.79 -6.46 -6.13
CA ILE A 50 0.83 -5.39 -6.43
C ILE A 50 0.93 -5.11 -7.92
N HIS A 51 -0.21 -5.21 -8.60
CA HIS A 51 -0.28 -4.94 -10.04
C HIS A 51 -0.43 -3.45 -10.27
N LEU A 52 0.53 -2.85 -10.96
CA LEU A 52 0.46 -1.44 -11.30
C LEU A 52 -0.67 -1.18 -12.31
N ASN A 53 -1.26 0.00 -12.19
CA ASN A 53 -2.33 0.48 -13.08
C ASN A 53 -3.62 -0.34 -13.03
N ARG A 54 -3.82 -1.10 -11.95
CA ARG A 54 -5.07 -1.81 -11.71
C ARG A 54 -5.73 -1.29 -10.45
N PRO A 55 -7.07 -1.23 -10.42
CA PRO A 55 -7.76 -0.69 -9.26
C PRO A 55 -7.75 -1.66 -8.08
N TYR A 56 -7.50 -1.12 -6.92
CA TYR A 56 -7.53 -1.85 -5.65
C TYR A 56 -8.41 -1.12 -4.66
N MET A 57 -8.80 -1.84 -3.63
CA MET A 57 -9.56 -1.31 -2.52
C MET A 57 -8.88 -1.75 -1.22
N CYS A 58 -8.79 -0.85 -0.24
CA CYS A 58 -8.23 -1.18 1.06
C CYS A 58 -8.69 -0.21 2.13
N ARG A 59 -8.41 -0.55 3.38
CA ARG A 59 -8.60 0.36 4.53
C ARG A 59 -7.22 0.62 5.13
N PRO A 60 -6.55 1.68 4.69
CA PRO A 60 -5.23 1.99 5.24
C PRO A 60 -5.38 2.53 6.65
N GLN A 61 -4.37 2.24 7.48
CA GLN A 61 -4.25 2.82 8.80
C GLN A 61 -3.44 4.11 8.68
N TYR A 62 -3.78 5.10 9.47
CA TYR A 62 -3.08 6.37 9.46
C TYR A 62 -2.25 6.52 10.73
N ASP A 63 -1.00 6.92 10.55
CA ASP A 63 -0.09 7.28 11.63
C ASP A 63 0.39 8.71 11.40
N PRO A 64 0.26 9.62 12.39
CA PRO A 64 0.69 11.01 12.20
C PRO A 64 2.15 11.18 11.81
N THR A 65 3.01 10.24 12.23
CA THR A 65 4.44 10.30 11.94
C THR A 65 4.76 9.71 10.56
N TRP A 66 4.15 8.57 10.23
CA TRP A 66 4.53 7.79 9.06
C TRP A 66 3.52 7.82 7.91
N GLY A 67 2.35 8.40 8.14
CA GLY A 67 1.30 8.46 7.13
C GLY A 67 0.51 7.17 7.04
N PHE A 68 -0.03 6.89 5.86
CA PHE A 68 -0.87 5.72 5.67
C PHE A 68 -0.05 4.45 5.53
N SER A 69 -0.57 3.36 6.04
CA SER A 69 0.11 2.07 5.99
C SER A 69 -0.87 0.90 5.86
N VAL A 70 -0.36 -0.19 5.30
CA VAL A 70 -1.05 -1.46 5.16
C VAL A 70 -0.10 -2.53 5.69
N ARG A 71 -0.59 -3.43 6.53
CA ARG A 71 0.27 -4.43 7.21
C ARG A 71 0.39 -5.75 6.49
N SER A 72 -0.51 -6.04 5.57
CA SER A 72 -0.46 -7.27 4.80
C SER A 72 -1.16 -7.04 3.47
N ILE A 73 -0.42 -7.20 2.39
CA ILE A 73 -0.98 -7.02 1.05
C ILE A 73 -2.10 -8.03 0.82
N LYS A 74 -1.82 -9.29 1.11
CA LYS A 74 -2.77 -10.37 0.86
C LYS A 74 -4.09 -10.21 1.60
N LYS A 75 -4.03 -9.72 2.83
CA LYS A 75 -5.23 -9.59 3.67
C LYS A 75 -5.96 -8.27 3.47
N GLN A 76 -5.25 -7.21 3.16
CA GLN A 76 -5.80 -5.86 3.21
C GLN A 76 -6.01 -5.21 1.85
N LEU A 77 -5.27 -5.62 0.83
CA LEU A 77 -5.47 -5.11 -0.52
C LEU A 77 -6.36 -6.04 -1.32
N ARG A 78 -7.41 -5.49 -1.90
CA ARG A 78 -8.34 -6.24 -2.73
C ARG A 78 -8.28 -5.73 -4.15
N LEU A 79 -7.86 -6.57 -5.06
CA LEU A 79 -7.84 -6.24 -6.48
C LEU A 79 -9.26 -6.23 -7.04
N LEU A 80 -9.63 -5.16 -7.73
CA LEU A 80 -10.93 -4.99 -8.35
C LEU A 80 -10.79 -5.23 -9.86
N GLY A 81 -11.15 -6.30 -10.35
CA GLY A 81 -11.07 -6.57 -11.78
C GLY A 81 -9.79 -7.26 -12.18
#